data_f93a9b17cacfb5f1393175b09cd322fb
#
_entry.id   f93a9b17cacfb5f1393175b09cd322fb
#
_cell.length_a   1.000
_cell.length_b   1.000
_cell.length_c   1.000
_cell.angle_alpha   90.00
_cell.angle_beta   90.00
_cell.angle_gamma   90.00
#
_symmetry.space_group_name_H-M   'P 1'
#
loop_
_entity.id
_entity.type
_entity.pdbx_description
1 polymer ?
#
loop_
_entity_poly.entity_id
_entity_poly.type
_entity_poly.pdbx_seq_one_letter_code
_entity_poly.pdbx_strand_id
1 'polypeptide(L)'
;MKKKTKRLFFLAGAAGCTMAAAIWLLPGTSAYFTDHESVWNRMVFGHNTSAIDEEFPTPTPVPPGKSVVKRAKIRNEGSVACYIRAALIFSEPIEAIEGLDTENWVKGEDDYYYYKKPVSEGESTTELFTGIRVAKEMEQKELEVSVYEESVQIQKGNMVFHGYREAWDAYERGGQT
;
A
#
# COMPACT_ATOMS: atom_id res chain seq x y z
N MET A 1 52.56 49.28 -0.08
CA MET A 1 51.13 48.90 0.04
C MET A 1 50.63 47.79 -0.92
N LYS A 2 51.36 47.36 -1.95
CA LYS A 2 50.88 46.37 -2.95
C LYS A 2 50.98 44.88 -2.53
N LYS A 3 51.76 44.52 -1.50
CA LYS A 3 51.92 43.10 -1.08
C LYS A 3 50.82 42.59 -0.12
N LYS A 4 50.16 43.43 0.65
CA LYS A 4 49.09 43.03 1.57
C LYS A 4 47.76 42.75 0.85
N THR A 5 47.47 43.47 -0.22
CA THR A 5 46.23 43.28 -1.02
C THR A 5 46.26 41.96 -1.79
N LYS A 6 47.43 41.51 -2.31
CA LYS A 6 47.53 40.22 -3.01
C LYS A 6 47.32 39.02 -2.07
N ARG A 7 47.74 39.10 -0.81
CA ARG A 7 47.51 38.03 0.19
C ARG A 7 46.04 37.95 0.61
N LEU A 8 45.34 39.08 0.67
CA LEU A 8 43.92 39.13 1.01
C LEU A 8 43.06 38.49 -0.09
N PHE A 9 43.41 38.75 -1.37
CA PHE A 9 42.70 38.11 -2.50
C PHE A 9 42.99 36.61 -2.59
N PHE A 10 44.17 36.15 -2.21
CA PHE A 10 44.49 34.72 -2.21
C PHE A 10 43.77 33.96 -1.08
N LEU A 11 43.59 34.57 0.08
CA LEU A 11 42.82 33.99 1.20
C LEU A 11 41.33 33.97 0.92
N ALA A 12 40.77 34.98 0.26
CA ALA A 12 39.37 35.01 -0.14
C ALA A 12 39.08 33.97 -1.24
N GLY A 13 40.00 33.75 -2.19
CA GLY A 13 39.86 32.73 -3.21
C GLY A 13 39.91 31.29 -2.65
N ALA A 14 40.82 31.06 -1.67
CA ALA A 14 40.90 29.72 -1.04
C ALA A 14 39.67 29.39 -0.19
N ALA A 15 39.08 30.36 0.52
CA ALA A 15 37.83 30.15 1.29
C ALA A 15 36.62 29.88 0.39
N GLY A 16 36.56 30.52 -0.78
CA GLY A 16 35.49 30.27 -1.77
C GLY A 16 35.55 28.87 -2.37
N CYS A 17 36.74 28.37 -2.67
CA CYS A 17 36.90 27.01 -3.23
C CYS A 17 36.62 25.91 -2.21
N THR A 18 36.91 26.12 -0.92
CA THR A 18 36.60 25.14 0.12
C THR A 18 35.10 25.03 0.40
N MET A 19 34.32 26.12 0.32
CA MET A 19 32.87 26.07 0.43
C MET A 19 32.22 25.40 -0.77
N ALA A 20 32.73 25.61 -1.99
CA ALA A 20 32.18 24.94 -3.18
C ALA A 20 32.46 23.42 -3.18
N ALA A 21 33.60 22.99 -2.65
CA ALA A 21 33.92 21.56 -2.53
C ALA A 21 33.11 20.86 -1.44
N ALA A 22 32.69 21.55 -0.36
CA ALA A 22 31.87 20.99 0.70
C ALA A 22 30.44 20.69 0.23
N ILE A 23 29.91 21.42 -0.74
CA ILE A 23 28.56 21.19 -1.31
C ILE A 23 28.53 19.91 -2.17
N TRP A 24 29.69 19.53 -2.77
CA TRP A 24 29.79 18.30 -3.58
C TRP A 24 30.00 17.02 -2.77
N LEU A 25 30.32 17.14 -1.47
CA LEU A 25 30.55 16.01 -0.56
C LEU A 25 29.39 15.70 0.37
N LEU A 26 28.33 16.51 0.32
CA LEU A 26 27.09 16.17 1.03
C LEU A 26 26.38 15.08 0.22
N PRO A 27 26.21 13.85 0.76
CA PRO A 27 25.33 12.90 0.14
C PRO A 27 23.97 13.57 0.01
N GLY A 28 23.41 13.56 -1.21
CA GLY A 28 22.12 14.15 -1.48
C GLY A 28 21.11 13.57 -0.51
N THR A 29 20.73 14.35 0.50
CA THR A 29 19.55 14.08 1.29
C THR A 29 18.37 14.37 0.39
N SER A 30 17.94 13.34 -0.37
CA SER A 30 16.59 13.34 -0.92
C SER A 30 15.65 13.35 0.26
N ALA A 31 15.07 14.52 0.56
CA ALA A 31 13.95 14.61 1.45
C ALA A 31 12.81 13.79 0.81
N TYR A 32 12.62 12.56 1.29
CA TYR A 32 11.40 11.83 1.06
C TYR A 32 10.29 12.62 1.75
N PHE A 33 9.53 13.38 0.97
CA PHE A 33 8.21 13.78 1.40
C PHE A 33 7.38 12.49 1.45
N THR A 34 7.31 11.90 2.62
CA THR A 34 6.35 10.86 2.92
C THR A 34 5.03 11.58 3.12
N ASP A 35 4.24 11.66 2.07
CA ASP A 35 2.83 11.96 2.18
C ASP A 35 2.21 10.73 2.86
N HIS A 36 1.73 10.91 4.09
CA HIS A 36 1.10 9.87 4.87
C HIS A 36 -0.36 9.71 4.44
N GLU A 37 -0.57 9.33 3.21
CA GLU A 37 -1.69 8.47 2.88
C GLU A 37 -1.19 7.05 3.12
N SER A 38 -1.73 6.39 4.15
CA SER A 38 -1.36 5.03 4.48
C SER A 38 -2.00 4.04 3.52
N VAL A 39 -1.52 4.08 2.29
CA VAL A 39 -1.64 2.98 1.33
C VAL A 39 -0.29 2.29 1.30
N TRP A 40 -0.14 1.24 2.11
CA TRP A 40 1.08 0.45 2.11
C TRP A 40 1.10 -0.44 0.87
N ASN A 41 1.59 0.10 -0.26
CA ASN A 41 1.88 -0.69 -1.45
C ASN A 41 3.28 -1.29 -1.32
N ARG A 42 3.38 -2.58 -1.01
CA ARG A 42 4.64 -3.31 -1.07
C ARG A 42 4.85 -3.85 -2.47
N MET A 43 5.58 -3.10 -3.30
CA MET A 43 5.99 -3.55 -4.64
C MET A 43 7.11 -4.59 -4.55
N VAL A 44 6.93 -5.74 -5.20
CA VAL A 44 7.98 -6.77 -5.24
C VAL A 44 8.47 -7.11 -6.63
N PHE A 45 7.74 -6.95 -7.70
CA PHE A 45 8.25 -7.19 -9.06
C PHE A 45 7.47 -6.36 -10.10
N GLY A 46 8.15 -5.40 -10.75
CA GLY A 46 7.57 -4.56 -11.80
C GLY A 46 6.61 -3.50 -11.27
N HIS A 47 6.16 -2.58 -12.10
CA HIS A 47 5.15 -1.60 -11.74
C HIS A 47 3.78 -2.29 -11.56
N ASN A 48 3.57 -2.88 -10.39
CA ASN A 48 2.26 -3.24 -9.92
C ASN A 48 1.77 -2.08 -9.07
N THR A 49 0.72 -1.42 -9.51
CA THR A 49 0.02 -0.41 -8.74
C THR A 49 -1.42 -0.88 -8.66
N SER A 50 -1.94 -1.03 -7.47
CA SER A 50 -3.35 -1.31 -7.23
C SER A 50 -3.94 -0.16 -6.42
N ALA A 51 -5.22 0.10 -6.60
CA ALA A 51 -5.96 1.10 -5.86
C ALA A 51 -7.22 0.47 -5.29
N ILE A 52 -7.52 0.83 -4.04
CA ILE A 52 -8.75 0.43 -3.37
C ILE A 52 -9.84 1.42 -3.78
N ASP A 53 -10.89 0.91 -4.41
CA ASP A 53 -12.09 1.67 -4.72
C ASP A 53 -13.14 1.34 -3.64
N GLU A 54 -13.34 2.29 -2.75
CA GLU A 54 -14.20 2.14 -1.58
C GLU A 54 -15.40 3.09 -1.66
N GLU A 55 -16.58 2.54 -1.40
CA GLU A 55 -17.78 3.34 -1.16
C GLU A 55 -18.01 3.43 0.36
N PHE A 56 -17.73 4.60 0.93
CA PHE A 56 -18.04 4.91 2.31
C PHE A 56 -19.15 5.96 2.38
N PRO A 57 -20.29 5.65 2.99
CA PRO A 57 -21.17 6.73 3.42
C PRO A 57 -20.43 7.61 4.45
N THR A 58 -20.71 8.92 4.43
CA THR A 58 -20.20 9.89 5.39
C THR A 58 -20.17 9.30 6.80
N PRO A 59 -19.12 9.56 7.62
CA PRO A 59 -19.04 9.01 8.97
C PRO A 59 -20.31 9.35 9.76
N THR A 60 -21.17 8.36 9.91
CA THR A 60 -22.38 8.46 10.72
C THR A 60 -22.19 7.49 11.86
N PRO A 61 -22.41 7.90 13.12
CA PRO A 61 -22.33 6.98 14.24
C PRO A 61 -23.25 5.77 13.98
N VAL A 62 -22.67 4.57 13.94
CA VAL A 62 -23.44 3.35 13.74
C VAL A 62 -23.86 2.81 15.09
N PRO A 63 -25.16 2.72 15.38
CA PRO A 63 -25.62 2.18 16.64
C PRO A 63 -25.15 0.73 16.84
N PRO A 64 -24.83 0.31 18.07
CA PRO A 64 -24.47 -1.06 18.40
C PRO A 64 -25.45 -2.09 17.84
N GLY A 65 -24.97 -3.19 17.31
CA GLY A 65 -25.78 -4.27 16.73
C GLY A 65 -26.41 -3.93 15.38
N LYS A 66 -26.10 -2.80 14.77
CA LYS A 66 -26.58 -2.42 13.42
C LYS A 66 -25.53 -2.71 12.37
N SER A 67 -26.02 -2.90 11.14
CA SER A 67 -25.17 -3.06 9.98
C SER A 67 -24.94 -1.72 9.29
N VAL A 68 -23.74 -1.52 8.80
CA VAL A 68 -23.37 -0.42 7.92
C VAL A 68 -22.98 -0.98 6.56
N VAL A 69 -23.45 -0.35 5.50
CA VAL A 69 -23.04 -0.68 4.14
C VAL A 69 -21.61 -0.16 3.96
N LYS A 70 -20.72 -1.07 3.61
CA LYS A 70 -19.33 -0.76 3.27
C LYS A 70 -18.90 -1.76 2.23
N ARG A 71 -18.36 -1.28 1.13
CA ARG A 71 -17.95 -2.10 -0.01
C ARG A 71 -16.52 -1.77 -0.36
N ALA A 72 -15.75 -2.77 -0.69
CA ALA A 72 -14.39 -2.61 -1.16
C ALA A 72 -14.13 -3.53 -2.34
N LYS A 73 -13.61 -2.98 -3.42
CA LYS A 73 -13.02 -3.71 -4.55
C LYS A 73 -11.66 -3.11 -4.84
N ILE A 74 -10.78 -3.89 -5.44
CA ILE A 74 -9.40 -3.48 -5.70
C ILE A 74 -9.18 -3.46 -7.20
N ARG A 75 -8.69 -2.33 -7.71
CA ARG A 75 -8.38 -2.12 -9.12
C ARG A 75 -6.90 -2.33 -9.37
N ASN A 76 -6.58 -3.05 -10.43
CA ASN A 76 -5.22 -3.14 -10.93
C ASN A 76 -4.90 -1.90 -11.79
N GLU A 77 -4.07 -0.99 -11.27
CA GLU A 77 -3.58 0.18 -12.00
C GLU A 77 -2.19 -0.06 -12.63
N GLY A 78 -1.63 -1.24 -12.42
CA GLY A 78 -0.39 -1.66 -13.04
C GLY A 78 -0.57 -2.02 -14.51
N SER A 79 0.55 -2.18 -15.22
CA SER A 79 0.58 -2.48 -16.66
C SER A 79 0.56 -3.98 -16.99
N VAL A 80 0.43 -4.85 -15.99
CA VAL A 80 0.41 -6.30 -16.15
C VAL A 80 -0.64 -6.92 -15.24
N ALA A 81 -1.15 -8.08 -15.63
CA ALA A 81 -2.08 -8.82 -14.79
C ALA A 81 -1.43 -9.27 -13.48
N CYS A 82 -2.20 -9.26 -12.40
CA CYS A 82 -1.72 -9.60 -11.06
C CYS A 82 -2.74 -10.43 -10.28
N TYR A 83 -2.26 -11.16 -9.28
CA TYR A 83 -3.09 -11.70 -8.20
C TYR A 83 -3.10 -10.72 -7.04
N ILE A 84 -4.26 -10.57 -6.41
CA ILE A 84 -4.51 -9.60 -5.34
C ILE A 84 -4.91 -10.34 -4.06
N ARG A 85 -4.42 -9.85 -2.92
CA ARG A 85 -4.91 -10.22 -1.59
C ARG A 85 -5.21 -8.96 -0.78
N ALA A 86 -6.12 -9.09 0.17
CA ALA A 86 -6.52 -7.99 1.05
C ALA A 86 -6.66 -8.45 2.50
N ALA A 87 -6.31 -7.59 3.45
CA ALA A 87 -6.59 -7.77 4.86
C ALA A 87 -7.54 -6.67 5.33
N LEU A 88 -8.44 -7.03 6.27
CA LEU A 88 -9.38 -6.10 6.87
C LEU A 88 -8.94 -5.79 8.30
N ILE A 89 -8.77 -4.51 8.60
CA ILE A 89 -8.34 -4.01 9.90
C ILE A 89 -9.49 -3.20 10.48
N PHE A 90 -9.92 -3.55 11.68
CA PHE A 90 -11.02 -2.89 12.38
C PHE A 90 -10.48 -2.19 13.63
N SER A 91 -10.88 -0.93 13.86
CA SER A 91 -10.51 -0.19 15.07
C SER A 91 -11.21 -0.72 16.32
N GLU A 92 -12.36 -1.38 16.15
CA GLU A 92 -13.19 -1.92 17.22
C GLU A 92 -13.68 -3.33 16.84
N PRO A 93 -14.08 -4.16 17.80
CA PRO A 93 -14.66 -5.47 17.52
C PRO A 93 -15.94 -5.39 16.68
N ILE A 94 -16.05 -6.28 15.72
CA ILE A 94 -17.24 -6.44 14.88
C ILE A 94 -17.95 -7.75 15.21
N GLU A 95 -19.28 -7.81 14.97
CA GLU A 95 -20.06 -9.04 15.08
C GLU A 95 -19.90 -9.92 13.84
N ALA A 96 -19.96 -9.31 12.65
CA ALA A 96 -19.87 -10.03 11.37
C ALA A 96 -19.45 -9.12 10.20
N ILE A 97 -18.81 -9.72 9.21
CA ILE A 97 -18.68 -9.19 7.86
C ILE A 97 -19.84 -9.71 7.04
N GLU A 98 -20.61 -8.83 6.43
CA GLU A 98 -21.82 -9.17 5.68
C GLU A 98 -21.54 -9.19 4.17
N GLY A 99 -22.18 -10.15 3.47
CA GLY A 99 -22.06 -10.28 2.02
C GLY A 99 -20.63 -10.56 1.53
N LEU A 100 -19.86 -11.32 2.30
CA LEU A 100 -18.52 -11.77 1.90
C LEU A 100 -18.64 -12.63 0.63
N ASP A 101 -17.93 -12.25 -0.43
CA ASP A 101 -17.91 -12.99 -1.69
C ASP A 101 -16.98 -14.21 -1.60
N THR A 102 -17.51 -15.30 -1.09
CA THR A 102 -16.75 -16.57 -0.97
C THR A 102 -16.59 -17.31 -2.31
N GLU A 103 -17.30 -16.89 -3.37
CA GLU A 103 -17.14 -17.45 -4.69
C GLU A 103 -15.81 -17.04 -5.32
N ASN A 104 -15.46 -15.75 -5.27
CA ASN A 104 -14.26 -15.21 -5.91
C ASN A 104 -13.10 -15.00 -4.93
N TRP A 105 -13.38 -14.89 -3.64
CA TRP A 105 -12.38 -14.72 -2.60
C TRP A 105 -12.28 -15.95 -1.70
N VAL A 106 -11.12 -16.14 -1.09
CA VAL A 106 -10.89 -17.18 -0.08
C VAL A 106 -10.04 -16.61 1.05
N LYS A 107 -10.46 -16.83 2.28
CA LYS A 107 -9.68 -16.45 3.46
C LYS A 107 -8.51 -17.44 3.64
N GLY A 108 -7.29 -16.92 3.80
CA GLY A 108 -6.10 -17.67 4.17
C GLY A 108 -6.00 -17.88 5.69
N GLU A 109 -4.98 -18.63 6.11
CA GLU A 109 -4.63 -18.84 7.52
C GLU A 109 -3.87 -17.62 8.10
N ASP A 110 -3.37 -16.73 7.25
CA ASP A 110 -2.62 -15.52 7.53
C ASP A 110 -3.48 -14.26 7.65
N ASP A 111 -4.81 -14.44 7.80
CA ASP A 111 -5.83 -13.40 7.86
C ASP A 111 -6.06 -12.59 6.57
N TYR A 112 -5.35 -12.90 5.48
CA TYR A 112 -5.64 -12.32 4.18
C TYR A 112 -6.80 -13.02 3.49
N TYR A 113 -7.51 -12.23 2.65
CA TYR A 113 -8.45 -12.72 1.65
C TYR A 113 -7.77 -12.67 0.29
N TYR A 114 -7.73 -13.80 -0.40
CA TYR A 114 -7.08 -13.98 -1.70
C TYR A 114 -8.11 -13.98 -2.81
N TYR A 115 -7.95 -13.10 -3.79
CA TYR A 115 -8.75 -13.14 -5.01
C TYR A 115 -8.28 -14.30 -5.88
N LYS A 116 -9.20 -15.18 -6.27
CA LYS A 116 -8.85 -16.47 -6.91
C LYS A 116 -8.39 -16.33 -8.35
N LYS A 117 -8.75 -15.23 -9.02
CA LYS A 117 -8.50 -14.98 -10.45
C LYS A 117 -7.46 -13.87 -10.62
N PRO A 118 -6.68 -13.91 -11.73
CA PRO A 118 -5.85 -12.76 -12.06
C PRO A 118 -6.73 -11.56 -12.45
N VAL A 119 -6.28 -10.36 -12.12
CA VAL A 119 -6.91 -9.09 -12.46
C VAL A 119 -6.06 -8.44 -13.54
N SER A 120 -6.64 -8.20 -14.72
CA SER A 120 -5.95 -7.56 -15.85
C SER A 120 -5.70 -6.08 -15.59
N GLU A 121 -4.82 -5.47 -16.36
CA GLU A 121 -4.60 -4.02 -16.36
C GLU A 121 -5.93 -3.26 -16.49
N GLY A 122 -6.16 -2.31 -15.59
CA GLY A 122 -7.35 -1.45 -15.56
C GLY A 122 -8.63 -2.13 -15.06
N GLU A 123 -8.63 -3.45 -14.84
CA GLU A 123 -9.76 -4.18 -14.27
C GLU A 123 -9.77 -4.14 -12.74
N SER A 124 -10.91 -4.52 -12.16
CA SER A 124 -11.10 -4.62 -10.71
C SER A 124 -11.51 -6.03 -10.29
N THR A 125 -11.22 -6.36 -9.04
CA THR A 125 -11.82 -7.53 -8.39
C THR A 125 -13.33 -7.36 -8.27
N THR A 126 -14.04 -8.42 -7.90
CA THR A 126 -15.38 -8.28 -7.31
C THR A 126 -15.29 -7.62 -5.93
N GLU A 127 -16.42 -7.10 -5.44
CA GLU A 127 -16.48 -6.60 -4.06
C GLU A 127 -16.12 -7.74 -3.09
N LEU A 128 -15.22 -7.46 -2.14
CA LEU A 128 -14.84 -8.45 -1.13
C LEU A 128 -15.99 -8.70 -0.17
N PHE A 129 -16.72 -7.64 0.23
CA PHE A 129 -17.87 -7.69 1.13
C PHE A 129 -18.79 -6.51 0.87
N THR A 130 -20.02 -6.54 1.41
CA THR A 130 -21.02 -5.49 1.19
C THR A 130 -21.44 -4.75 2.45
N GLY A 131 -21.05 -5.22 3.63
CA GLY A 131 -21.40 -4.56 4.88
C GLY A 131 -20.66 -5.13 6.09
N ILE A 132 -20.81 -4.43 7.20
CA ILE A 132 -20.24 -4.81 8.49
C ILE A 132 -21.33 -4.66 9.54
N ARG A 133 -21.52 -5.69 10.37
CA ARG A 133 -22.35 -5.63 11.55
C ARG A 133 -21.49 -5.30 12.76
N VAL A 134 -21.85 -4.20 13.42
CA VAL A 134 -21.19 -3.72 14.62
C VAL A 134 -21.58 -4.57 15.83
N ALA A 135 -20.61 -4.86 16.71
CA ALA A 135 -20.90 -5.61 17.93
C ALA A 135 -21.87 -4.85 18.84
N LYS A 136 -22.72 -5.60 19.56
CA LYS A 136 -23.76 -5.02 20.46
C LYS A 136 -23.18 -4.33 21.68
N GLU A 137 -22.00 -4.79 22.10
CA GLU A 137 -21.27 -4.30 23.27
C GLU A 137 -20.45 -3.03 22.97
N MET A 138 -20.43 -2.59 21.71
CA MET A 138 -19.68 -1.41 21.33
C MET A 138 -20.32 -0.15 21.93
N GLU A 139 -19.55 0.62 22.67
CA GLU A 139 -19.91 1.99 23.01
C GLU A 139 -19.97 2.81 21.71
N GLN A 140 -20.85 3.84 21.65
CA GLN A 140 -21.05 4.66 20.44
C GLN A 140 -19.75 5.40 20.03
N LYS A 141 -18.79 4.65 19.53
CA LYS A 141 -17.55 5.14 18.94
C LYS A 141 -17.62 5.01 17.43
N GLU A 142 -16.84 5.78 16.75
CA GLU A 142 -16.66 5.65 15.32
C GLU A 142 -15.96 4.32 15.04
N LEU A 143 -16.55 3.48 14.18
CA LEU A 143 -15.89 2.28 13.67
C LEU A 143 -15.07 2.67 12.45
N GLU A 144 -13.78 2.58 12.57
CA GLU A 144 -12.87 2.68 11.44
C GLU A 144 -12.59 1.29 10.87
N VAL A 145 -12.67 1.17 9.55
CA VAL A 145 -12.36 -0.06 8.83
C VAL A 145 -11.37 0.29 7.76
N SER A 146 -10.18 -0.23 7.86
CA SER A 146 -9.14 -0.08 6.85
C SER A 146 -9.01 -1.36 6.05
N VAL A 147 -8.90 -1.21 4.73
CA VAL A 147 -8.56 -2.31 3.82
C VAL A 147 -7.09 -2.15 3.47
N TYR A 148 -6.31 -3.18 3.73
CA TYR A 148 -4.93 -3.27 3.29
C TYR A 148 -4.86 -4.24 2.12
N GLU A 149 -4.16 -3.89 1.04
CA GLU A 149 -4.07 -4.73 -0.13
C GLU A 149 -2.63 -4.95 -0.57
N GLU A 150 -2.40 -6.09 -1.18
CA GLU A 150 -1.14 -6.43 -1.84
C GLU A 150 -1.41 -7.09 -3.17
N SER A 151 -0.50 -6.92 -4.12
CA SER A 151 -0.59 -7.56 -5.43
C SER A 151 0.74 -8.19 -5.85
N VAL A 152 0.66 -9.29 -6.59
CA VAL A 152 1.80 -10.01 -7.16
C VAL A 152 1.53 -10.30 -8.63
N GLN A 153 2.52 -10.08 -9.49
CA GLN A 153 2.38 -10.35 -10.93
C GLN A 153 2.13 -11.83 -11.19
N ILE A 154 1.38 -12.12 -12.28
CA ILE A 154 1.13 -13.49 -12.74
C ILE A 154 2.38 -14.20 -13.25
N GLN A 155 3.50 -13.50 -13.39
CA GLN A 155 4.75 -14.08 -13.88
C GLN A 155 5.99 -13.49 -13.19
N LYS A 156 7.05 -14.28 -13.11
CA LYS A 156 8.37 -13.89 -12.62
C LYS A 156 9.43 -14.34 -13.62
N GLY A 157 9.99 -13.42 -14.40
CA GLY A 157 10.87 -13.77 -15.52
C GLY A 157 10.13 -14.63 -16.56
N ASN A 158 10.60 -15.83 -16.79
CA ASN A 158 9.97 -16.78 -17.73
C ASN A 158 8.95 -17.73 -17.05
N MET A 159 8.78 -17.63 -15.74
CA MET A 159 7.83 -18.45 -14.99
C MET A 159 6.47 -17.78 -14.94
N VAL A 160 5.44 -18.46 -15.43
CA VAL A 160 4.04 -18.01 -15.36
C VAL A 160 3.33 -18.82 -14.27
N PHE A 161 2.64 -18.14 -13.37
CA PHE A 161 1.88 -18.75 -12.29
C PHE A 161 0.46 -19.09 -12.77
N HIS A 162 0.03 -20.33 -12.50
CA HIS A 162 -1.27 -20.83 -12.94
C HIS A 162 -2.38 -20.67 -11.88
N GLY A 163 -2.07 -20.05 -10.73
CA GLY A 163 -3.03 -19.74 -9.69
C GLY A 163 -2.45 -18.84 -8.62
N TYR A 164 -3.35 -18.21 -7.85
CA TYR A 164 -2.98 -17.27 -6.80
C TYR A 164 -2.04 -17.89 -5.76
N ARG A 165 -2.26 -19.14 -5.36
CA ARG A 165 -1.41 -19.83 -4.36
C ARG A 165 0.03 -19.95 -4.82
N GLU A 166 0.23 -20.41 -6.05
CA GLU A 166 1.58 -20.54 -6.63
C GLU A 166 2.31 -19.19 -6.68
N ALA A 167 1.61 -18.13 -7.06
CA ALA A 167 2.15 -16.78 -7.13
C ALA A 167 2.58 -16.26 -5.75
N TRP A 168 1.71 -16.42 -4.75
CA TRP A 168 2.00 -15.97 -3.38
C TRP A 168 3.09 -16.81 -2.70
N ASP A 169 3.09 -18.15 -2.89
CA ASP A 169 4.16 -19.02 -2.40
C ASP A 169 5.53 -18.65 -2.99
N ALA A 170 5.56 -18.28 -4.28
CA ALA A 170 6.79 -17.87 -4.94
C ALA A 170 7.28 -16.50 -4.46
N TYR A 171 6.35 -15.61 -4.10
CA TYR A 171 6.63 -14.32 -3.50
C TYR A 171 7.23 -14.46 -2.11
N GLU A 172 6.60 -15.21 -1.22
CA GLU A 172 7.03 -15.38 0.17
C GLU A 172 8.41 -16.07 0.25
N ARG A 173 8.65 -17.07 -0.60
CA ARG A 173 9.97 -17.71 -0.70
C ARG A 173 11.06 -16.77 -1.23
N GLY A 174 10.72 -15.83 -2.11
CA GLY A 174 11.66 -14.85 -2.66
C GLY A 174 12.03 -13.71 -1.71
N GLY A 175 11.27 -13.48 -0.65
CA GLY A 175 11.54 -12.47 0.38
C GLY A 175 12.41 -12.96 1.54
N GLN A 176 12.82 -14.24 1.55
CA GLN A 176 13.63 -14.84 2.61
C GLN A 176 15.13 -14.96 2.27
N THR A 177 15.61 -14.30 1.21
CA THR A 177 17.03 -14.29 0.80
C THR A 177 17.72 -12.97 1.13
#